data_d758feaf4d8ee16382ab332cf3ab68d2
#
_entry.id   d758feaf4d8ee16382ab332cf3ab68d2
#
_cell.length_a   1.000
_cell.length_b   1.000
_cell.length_c   1.000
_cell.angle_alpha   90.00
_cell.angle_beta   90.00
_cell.angle_gamma   90.00
#
_symmetry.space_group_name_H-M   'P 1'
#
loop_
_entity.id
_entity.type
_entity.pdbx_description
1 polymer ?
#
loop_
_entity_poly.entity_id
_entity_poly.type
_entity_poly.pdbx_seq_one_letter_code
_entity_poly.pdbx_strand_id
1 'polypeptide(L)'
;DGYRWVCSSSSQVVGGCLWHPFDHNRGYHPEPFYGGIMDAYRQPKTSYYMYMSQRPITRYNFNAESGPMIYIAHEMTPFSPSDVTVYSNCDEVRLTVYKNGKVYTQKKQEIAGLPSLHFLFKDVYDFMDTKRLARAKKQDEYYMLAEGLIDGKVVARHKRYPAQRPERLRLRLDNNGTCLLY
;
A
#
# COMPACT_ATOMS: atom_id res chain seq x y z
N ASP A 1 -3.52 -12.10 -6.89
CA ASP A 1 -4.12 -13.22 -7.65
C ASP A 1 -3.30 -14.50 -7.55
N GLY A 2 -1.99 -14.50 -7.84
CA GLY A 2 -1.16 -15.72 -7.83
C GLY A 2 -1.14 -16.45 -6.50
N TYR A 3 -1.04 -15.74 -5.38
CA TYR A 3 -1.06 -16.33 -4.04
C TYR A 3 -2.42 -17.01 -3.74
N ARG A 4 -3.53 -16.36 -4.10
CA ARG A 4 -4.87 -16.95 -3.98
C ARG A 4 -5.01 -18.19 -4.85
N TRP A 5 -4.47 -18.15 -6.06
CA TRP A 5 -4.48 -19.31 -6.95
C TRP A 5 -3.74 -20.51 -6.34
N VAL A 6 -2.54 -20.29 -5.77
CA VAL A 6 -1.78 -21.34 -5.08
C VAL A 6 -2.61 -21.92 -3.93
N CYS A 7 -3.23 -21.11 -3.10
CA CYS A 7 -4.05 -21.55 -1.96
C CYS A 7 -5.33 -22.31 -2.40
N SER A 8 -5.86 -22.04 -3.60
CA SER A 8 -7.08 -22.65 -4.12
C SER A 8 -6.86 -23.87 -5.00
N SER A 9 -5.60 -24.18 -5.36
CA SER A 9 -5.32 -25.16 -6.42
C SER A 9 -5.57 -26.61 -6.03
N SER A 10 -5.33 -27.00 -4.78
CA SER A 10 -5.51 -28.38 -4.31
C SER A 10 -5.44 -28.47 -2.79
N SER A 11 -6.13 -29.44 -2.20
CA SER A 11 -6.01 -29.80 -0.77
C SER A 11 -4.61 -30.32 -0.40
N GLN A 12 -3.80 -30.71 -1.38
CA GLN A 12 -2.41 -31.13 -1.18
C GLN A 12 -1.44 -29.94 -1.07
N VAL A 13 -1.86 -28.74 -1.46
CA VAL A 13 -1.04 -27.53 -1.37
C VAL A 13 -1.24 -26.90 0.01
N VAL A 14 -0.21 -27.02 0.84
CA VAL A 14 -0.24 -26.51 2.23
C VAL A 14 0.12 -25.02 2.32
N GLY A 15 0.52 -24.39 1.23
CA GLY A 15 0.88 -22.97 1.18
C GLY A 15 1.96 -22.67 0.16
N GLY A 16 2.50 -21.47 0.23
CA GLY A 16 3.58 -20.99 -0.63
C GLY A 16 4.60 -20.17 0.14
N CYS A 17 5.87 -20.27 -0.26
CA CYS A 17 6.94 -19.43 0.26
C CYS A 17 7.34 -18.42 -0.80
N LEU A 18 7.36 -17.14 -0.43
CA LEU A 18 7.86 -16.10 -1.31
C LEU A 18 9.40 -16.06 -1.25
N TRP A 19 10.01 -16.12 -2.40
CA TRP A 19 11.43 -15.88 -2.61
C TRP A 19 11.57 -14.48 -3.21
N HIS A 20 12.00 -13.45 -2.54
CA HIS A 20 12.80 -13.22 -1.33
C HIS A 20 12.15 -12.15 -0.40
N PRO A 21 12.64 -11.97 0.83
CA PRO A 21 12.21 -10.86 1.65
C PRO A 21 12.79 -9.51 1.19
N PHE A 22 14.01 -9.47 0.64
CA PHE A 22 14.72 -8.24 0.28
C PHE A 22 15.27 -8.26 -1.13
N ASP A 23 15.35 -7.09 -1.77
CA ASP A 23 16.18 -6.92 -2.95
C ASP A 23 17.66 -7.13 -2.57
N HIS A 24 18.44 -7.73 -3.47
CA HIS A 24 19.83 -8.04 -3.18
C HIS A 24 20.70 -8.11 -4.44
N ASN A 25 21.97 -7.84 -4.29
CA ASN A 25 22.95 -8.06 -5.35
C ASN A 25 23.26 -9.55 -5.51
N ARG A 26 23.30 -9.97 -6.77
CA ARG A 26 23.66 -11.35 -7.15
C ARG A 26 25.08 -11.40 -7.63
N GLY A 27 26.08 -11.51 -6.90
CA GLY A 27 27.50 -11.39 -7.22
C GLY A 27 28.00 -11.80 -8.62
N TYR A 28 27.18 -12.53 -9.38
CA TYR A 28 27.46 -13.01 -10.75
C TYR A 28 26.64 -12.28 -11.83
N HIS A 29 25.82 -11.27 -11.47
CA HIS A 29 24.96 -10.56 -12.42
C HIS A 29 25.11 -9.05 -12.18
N PRO A 30 25.21 -8.22 -13.26
CA PRO A 30 25.42 -6.78 -13.10
C PRO A 30 24.22 -6.06 -12.47
N GLU A 31 23.01 -6.62 -12.62
CA GLU A 31 21.80 -6.03 -12.06
C GLU A 31 21.39 -6.69 -10.75
N PRO A 32 20.94 -5.91 -9.75
CA PRO A 32 20.33 -6.44 -8.55
C PRO A 32 19.06 -7.24 -8.86
N PHE A 33 18.72 -8.17 -7.97
CA PHE A 33 17.43 -8.83 -8.01
C PHE A 33 16.39 -7.99 -7.25
N TYR A 34 15.34 -7.57 -7.95
CA TYR A 34 14.31 -6.65 -7.42
C TYR A 34 13.02 -7.37 -6.97
N GLY A 35 13.06 -8.68 -6.79
CA GLY A 35 11.89 -9.50 -6.41
C GLY A 35 11.53 -9.47 -4.92
N GLY A 36 12.25 -8.71 -4.10
CA GLY A 36 11.97 -8.59 -2.67
C GLY A 36 10.64 -7.88 -2.38
N ILE A 37 10.02 -8.19 -1.23
CA ILE A 37 8.88 -7.42 -0.71
C ILE A 37 9.32 -6.13 -0.01
N MET A 38 10.59 -6.04 0.30
CA MET A 38 11.30 -4.84 0.73
C MET A 38 12.47 -4.58 -0.22
N ASP A 39 12.90 -3.34 -0.32
CA ASP A 39 14.09 -2.99 -1.08
C ASP A 39 15.40 -3.39 -0.36
N ALA A 40 16.55 -3.08 -0.97
CA ALA A 40 17.87 -3.39 -0.40
C ALA A 40 18.14 -2.63 0.91
N TYR A 41 17.43 -1.53 1.17
CA TYR A 41 17.53 -0.72 2.38
C TYR A 41 16.47 -1.07 3.42
N ARG A 42 15.73 -2.17 3.24
CA ARG A 42 14.64 -2.63 4.12
C ARG A 42 13.40 -1.73 4.09
N GLN A 43 13.24 -0.88 3.08
CA GLN A 43 12.03 -0.11 2.90
C GLN A 43 10.91 -1.00 2.32
N PRO A 44 9.71 -1.00 2.91
CA PRO A 44 8.64 -1.85 2.45
C PRO A 44 8.10 -1.38 1.09
N LYS A 45 7.96 -2.31 0.17
CA LYS A 45 7.28 -2.10 -1.13
C LYS A 45 5.78 -2.32 -1.00
N THR A 46 5.02 -1.99 -2.04
CA THR A 46 3.56 -2.21 -2.09
C THR A 46 3.16 -3.66 -1.78
N SER A 47 3.96 -4.64 -2.23
CA SER A 47 3.74 -6.06 -1.95
C SER A 47 3.85 -6.43 -0.46
N TYR A 48 4.69 -5.74 0.31
CA TYR A 48 4.78 -5.92 1.76
C TYR A 48 3.42 -5.67 2.44
N TYR A 49 2.77 -4.57 2.09
CA TYR A 49 1.46 -4.21 2.65
C TYR A 49 0.34 -5.17 2.21
N MET A 50 0.45 -5.75 1.00
CA MET A 50 -0.45 -6.80 0.57
C MET A 50 -0.38 -8.01 1.51
N TYR A 51 0.82 -8.52 1.82
CA TYR A 51 0.97 -9.64 2.76
C TYR A 51 0.58 -9.26 4.18
N MET A 52 0.93 -8.06 4.60
CA MET A 52 0.58 -7.55 5.93
C MET A 52 -0.96 -7.49 6.12
N SER A 53 -1.71 -7.16 5.07
CA SER A 53 -3.17 -7.11 5.11
C SER A 53 -3.85 -8.48 5.32
N GLN A 54 -3.11 -9.58 5.15
CA GLN A 54 -3.62 -10.94 5.39
C GLN A 54 -3.46 -11.39 6.84
N ARG A 55 -2.76 -10.63 7.67
CA ARG A 55 -2.56 -10.97 9.08
C ARG A 55 -3.82 -10.70 9.90
N PRO A 56 -4.25 -11.63 10.76
CA PRO A 56 -5.32 -11.36 11.70
C PRO A 56 -4.90 -10.31 12.72
N ILE A 57 -5.83 -9.45 13.10
CA ILE A 57 -5.63 -8.49 14.17
C ILE A 57 -5.74 -9.26 15.49
N THR A 58 -4.64 -9.36 16.24
CA THR A 58 -4.61 -10.05 17.51
C THR A 58 -4.27 -9.09 18.65
N ARG A 59 -5.08 -9.13 19.72
CA ARG A 59 -4.86 -8.28 20.91
C ARG A 59 -3.64 -8.70 21.74
N TYR A 60 -3.09 -9.89 21.50
CA TYR A 60 -2.03 -10.50 22.31
C TYR A 60 -0.70 -10.67 21.57
N ASN A 61 -0.55 -10.09 20.41
CA ASN A 61 0.70 -10.20 19.68
C ASN A 61 1.60 -9.02 20.04
N PHE A 62 2.76 -9.30 20.64
CA PHE A 62 3.77 -8.32 21.02
C PHE A 62 4.50 -7.71 19.80
N ASN A 63 4.22 -8.20 18.60
CA ASN A 63 4.76 -7.62 17.38
C ASN A 63 3.94 -6.40 16.97
N ALA A 64 4.59 -5.25 16.85
CA ALA A 64 3.98 -3.99 16.43
C ALA A 64 3.22 -4.06 15.08
N GLU A 65 3.53 -5.07 14.26
CA GLU A 65 2.92 -5.28 12.94
C GLU A 65 1.61 -6.09 12.94
N SER A 66 1.10 -6.47 14.10
CA SER A 66 -0.14 -7.27 14.24
C SER A 66 -1.40 -6.44 14.46
N GLY A 67 -1.27 -5.13 14.52
CA GLY A 67 -2.39 -4.20 14.68
C GLY A 67 -3.21 -3.98 13.41
N PRO A 68 -4.27 -3.16 13.51
CA PRO A 68 -5.02 -2.70 12.34
C PRO A 68 -4.11 -1.97 11.36
N MET A 69 -4.21 -2.30 10.09
CA MET A 69 -3.42 -1.66 9.04
C MET A 69 -4.28 -1.28 7.84
N ILE A 70 -3.86 -0.23 7.13
CA ILE A 70 -4.45 0.20 5.87
C ILE A 70 -3.38 0.85 5.00
N TYR A 71 -3.40 0.58 3.71
CA TYR A 71 -2.45 1.13 2.75
C TYR A 71 -3.10 1.34 1.38
N ILE A 72 -3.01 2.54 0.83
CA ILE A 72 -3.46 2.86 -0.53
C ILE A 72 -2.34 2.44 -1.50
N ALA A 73 -2.58 1.37 -2.25
CA ALA A 73 -1.66 0.81 -3.24
C ALA A 73 -1.86 1.50 -4.60
N HIS A 74 -1.58 2.81 -4.64
CA HIS A 74 -1.78 3.64 -5.83
C HIS A 74 -0.79 4.81 -5.83
N GLU A 75 -0.09 5.03 -6.95
CA GLU A 75 0.97 6.04 -7.03
C GLU A 75 0.48 7.44 -7.40
N MET A 76 -0.76 7.59 -7.86
CA MET A 76 -1.35 8.85 -8.30
C MET A 76 -0.48 9.57 -9.37
N THR A 77 0.07 8.79 -10.31
CA THR A 77 0.88 9.26 -11.43
C THR A 77 0.08 9.28 -12.73
N PRO A 78 0.62 9.89 -13.82
CA PRO A 78 -0.01 9.82 -15.14
C PRO A 78 -0.26 8.41 -15.69
N PHE A 79 0.51 7.44 -15.18
CA PHE A 79 0.45 6.04 -15.61
C PHE A 79 -0.34 5.14 -14.65
N SER A 80 -0.84 5.72 -13.56
CA SER A 80 -1.66 4.99 -12.60
C SER A 80 -3.05 4.72 -13.17
N PRO A 81 -3.63 3.53 -12.90
CA PRO A 81 -4.98 3.21 -13.33
C PRO A 81 -6.04 4.11 -12.69
N SER A 82 -7.24 4.16 -13.25
CA SER A 82 -8.38 4.86 -12.63
C SER A 82 -8.88 4.14 -11.37
N ASP A 83 -8.67 2.83 -11.29
CA ASP A 83 -9.05 2.00 -10.17
C ASP A 83 -8.03 2.12 -9.03
N VAL A 84 -8.53 2.26 -7.81
CA VAL A 84 -7.70 2.39 -6.60
C VAL A 84 -7.79 1.12 -5.76
N THR A 85 -6.65 0.49 -5.54
CA THR A 85 -6.53 -0.67 -4.64
C THR A 85 -6.13 -0.21 -3.24
N VAL A 86 -6.81 -0.75 -2.23
CA VAL A 86 -6.47 -0.55 -0.82
C VAL A 86 -6.26 -1.90 -0.15
N TYR A 87 -5.12 -2.06 0.51
CA TYR A 87 -4.82 -3.22 1.36
C TYR A 87 -5.18 -2.90 2.80
N SER A 88 -5.94 -3.76 3.44
CA SER A 88 -6.31 -3.62 4.84
C SER A 88 -6.71 -4.96 5.45
N ASN A 89 -6.46 -5.13 6.74
CA ASN A 89 -6.98 -6.23 7.55
C ASN A 89 -8.24 -5.83 8.37
N CYS A 90 -8.74 -4.60 8.17
CA CYS A 90 -9.97 -4.12 8.80
C CYS A 90 -11.23 -4.69 8.13
N ASP A 91 -12.39 -4.61 8.83
CA ASP A 91 -13.66 -5.16 8.33
C ASP A 91 -14.28 -4.32 7.22
N GLU A 92 -14.01 -3.02 7.25
CA GLU A 92 -14.53 -2.05 6.28
C GLU A 92 -13.46 -1.01 5.95
N VAL A 93 -13.46 -0.56 4.71
CA VAL A 93 -12.62 0.55 4.24
C VAL A 93 -13.47 1.65 3.66
N ARG A 94 -13.23 2.86 4.13
CA ARG A 94 -13.78 4.09 3.59
C ARG A 94 -12.67 4.88 2.90
N LEU A 95 -12.81 5.10 1.59
CA LEU A 95 -11.88 5.89 0.78
C LEU A 95 -12.52 7.23 0.43
N THR A 96 -11.87 8.32 0.80
CA THR A 96 -12.29 9.68 0.48
C THR A 96 -11.30 10.35 -0.45
N VAL A 97 -11.80 10.92 -1.54
CA VAL A 97 -11.01 11.71 -2.50
C VAL A 97 -11.25 13.18 -2.25
N TYR A 98 -10.25 13.88 -1.77
CA TYR A 98 -10.38 15.26 -1.30
C TYR A 98 -10.39 16.34 -2.39
N LYS A 99 -10.44 15.97 -3.63
CA LYS A 99 -10.74 16.92 -4.69
C LYS A 99 -12.22 17.38 -4.68
N ASN A 100 -13.13 16.43 -4.46
CA ASN A 100 -14.59 16.65 -4.52
C ASN A 100 -15.32 16.12 -3.28
N GLY A 101 -14.59 15.61 -2.29
CA GLY A 101 -15.16 15.02 -1.09
C GLY A 101 -15.92 13.71 -1.31
N LYS A 102 -15.80 13.10 -2.49
CA LYS A 102 -16.52 11.85 -2.79
C LYS A 102 -15.98 10.72 -1.91
N VAL A 103 -16.91 10.02 -1.27
CA VAL A 103 -16.63 8.92 -0.36
C VAL A 103 -17.08 7.61 -0.97
N TYR A 104 -16.22 6.61 -0.90
CA TYR A 104 -16.47 5.24 -1.31
C TYR A 104 -16.30 4.32 -0.10
N THR A 105 -17.18 3.34 0.05
CA THR A 105 -17.14 2.41 1.17
C THR A 105 -17.26 0.98 0.67
N GLN A 106 -16.42 0.09 1.19
CA GLN A 106 -16.48 -1.35 0.92
C GLN A 106 -16.27 -2.15 2.20
N LYS A 107 -17.01 -3.26 2.34
CA LYS A 107 -16.79 -4.26 3.38
C LYS A 107 -15.83 -5.34 2.90
N LYS A 108 -15.09 -5.93 3.83
CA LYS A 108 -14.18 -7.04 3.59
C LYS A 108 -14.94 -8.22 2.99
N GLN A 109 -14.38 -8.79 1.94
CA GLN A 109 -14.89 -10.01 1.33
C GLN A 109 -14.01 -11.17 1.75
N GLU A 110 -14.55 -12.05 2.59
CA GLU A 110 -13.86 -13.26 3.02
C GLU A 110 -14.43 -14.48 2.28
N ILE A 111 -13.52 -15.34 1.85
CA ILE A 111 -13.84 -16.64 1.28
C ILE A 111 -13.13 -17.67 2.15
N ALA A 112 -13.90 -18.61 2.71
CA ALA A 112 -13.37 -19.63 3.62
C ALA A 112 -12.19 -20.39 2.97
N GLY A 113 -11.08 -20.49 3.71
CA GLY A 113 -9.86 -21.17 3.27
C GLY A 113 -9.01 -20.43 2.24
N LEU A 114 -9.37 -19.20 1.87
CA LEU A 114 -8.59 -18.39 0.92
C LEU A 114 -8.14 -17.06 1.55
N PRO A 115 -7.03 -16.48 1.05
CA PRO A 115 -6.63 -15.13 1.42
C PRO A 115 -7.73 -14.12 1.12
N SER A 116 -7.91 -13.15 2.01
CA SER A 116 -8.91 -12.07 1.85
C SER A 116 -8.68 -11.29 0.56
N LEU A 117 -9.76 -10.86 -0.08
CA LEU A 117 -9.66 -9.96 -1.21
C LEU A 117 -9.21 -8.57 -0.74
N HIS A 118 -8.43 -7.90 -1.59
CA HIS A 118 -8.14 -6.49 -1.40
C HIS A 118 -9.39 -5.65 -1.74
N PHE A 119 -9.44 -4.43 -1.22
CA PHE A 119 -10.50 -3.48 -1.53
C PHE A 119 -10.18 -2.79 -2.86
N LEU A 120 -11.05 -2.94 -3.85
CA LEU A 120 -10.90 -2.33 -5.18
C LEU A 120 -12.02 -1.31 -5.42
N PHE A 121 -11.63 -0.05 -5.51
CA PHE A 121 -12.53 1.06 -5.81
C PHE A 121 -12.36 1.44 -7.28
N LYS A 122 -13.41 1.24 -8.09
CA LYS A 122 -13.38 1.47 -9.52
C LYS A 122 -13.58 2.94 -9.87
N ASP A 123 -12.89 3.40 -10.91
CA ASP A 123 -13.04 4.73 -11.50
C ASP A 123 -12.95 5.90 -10.51
N VAL A 124 -12.00 5.79 -9.57
CA VAL A 124 -11.81 6.79 -8.51
C VAL A 124 -10.80 7.87 -8.90
N TYR A 125 -9.73 7.48 -9.62
CA TYR A 125 -8.63 8.36 -9.96
C TYR A 125 -8.74 8.89 -11.38
N ASP A 126 -8.60 10.22 -11.53
CA ASP A 126 -8.46 10.89 -12.82
C ASP A 126 -7.16 11.70 -12.86
N PHE A 127 -6.24 11.30 -13.73
CA PHE A 127 -4.99 12.02 -13.94
C PHE A 127 -5.20 13.45 -14.42
N MET A 128 -6.22 13.73 -15.21
CA MET A 128 -6.49 15.08 -15.72
C MET A 128 -6.78 16.06 -14.59
N ASP A 129 -7.33 15.58 -13.50
CA ASP A 129 -7.53 16.38 -12.29
C ASP A 129 -6.22 16.74 -11.61
N THR A 130 -5.32 15.76 -11.47
CA THR A 130 -3.97 15.99 -10.95
C THR A 130 -3.23 17.02 -11.79
N LYS A 131 -3.29 16.90 -13.12
CA LYS A 131 -2.67 17.85 -14.04
C LYS A 131 -3.26 19.26 -13.93
N ARG A 132 -4.58 19.35 -13.77
CA ARG A 132 -5.30 20.63 -13.63
C ARG A 132 -4.91 21.33 -12.32
N LEU A 133 -4.85 20.59 -11.21
CA LEU A 133 -4.46 21.11 -9.91
C LEU A 133 -2.99 21.48 -9.85
N ALA A 134 -2.10 20.70 -10.50
CA ALA A 134 -0.70 21.03 -10.63
C ALA A 134 -0.48 22.37 -11.35
N ARG A 135 -1.20 22.61 -12.45
CA ARG A 135 -1.16 23.89 -13.16
C ARG A 135 -1.67 25.06 -12.31
N ALA A 136 -2.64 24.82 -11.46
CA ALA A 136 -3.19 25.80 -10.53
C ALA A 136 -2.33 26.00 -9.26
N LYS A 137 -1.21 25.30 -9.10
CA LYS A 137 -0.38 25.25 -7.88
C LYS A 137 -1.15 24.85 -6.63
N LYS A 138 -2.12 23.94 -6.80
CA LYS A 138 -3.02 23.44 -5.75
C LYS A 138 -2.93 21.92 -5.58
N GLN A 139 -1.72 21.35 -5.77
CA GLN A 139 -1.51 19.90 -5.67
C GLN A 139 -1.87 19.36 -4.29
N ASP A 140 -1.64 20.16 -3.25
CA ASP A 140 -1.90 19.77 -1.87
C ASP A 140 -3.40 19.64 -1.53
N GLU A 141 -4.26 20.20 -2.38
CA GLU A 141 -5.72 20.05 -2.24
C GLU A 141 -6.22 18.70 -2.77
N TYR A 142 -5.38 17.96 -3.52
CA TYR A 142 -5.76 16.68 -4.09
C TYR A 142 -5.02 15.54 -3.40
N TYR A 143 -5.74 14.77 -2.61
CA TYR A 143 -5.22 13.58 -1.97
C TYR A 143 -6.32 12.57 -1.73
N MET A 144 -5.94 11.34 -1.46
CA MET A 144 -6.82 10.27 -1.02
C MET A 144 -6.57 9.98 0.46
N LEU A 145 -7.64 9.79 1.21
CA LEU A 145 -7.61 9.32 2.59
C LEU A 145 -8.37 8.00 2.65
N ALA A 146 -7.67 6.93 3.03
CA ALA A 146 -8.28 5.66 3.36
C ALA A 146 -8.36 5.50 4.88
N GLU A 147 -9.54 5.11 5.37
CA GLU A 147 -9.83 4.83 6.77
C GLU A 147 -10.29 3.39 6.89
N GLY A 148 -9.61 2.62 7.74
CA GLY A 148 -9.99 1.25 8.09
C GLY A 148 -10.87 1.24 9.33
N LEU A 149 -11.99 0.54 9.26
CA LEU A 149 -12.98 0.48 10.33
C LEU A 149 -13.09 -0.95 10.87
N ILE A 150 -13.25 -1.05 12.20
CA ILE A 150 -13.61 -2.25 12.93
C ILE A 150 -14.77 -1.87 13.84
N ASP A 151 -15.85 -2.63 13.80
CA ASP A 151 -17.09 -2.33 14.55
C ASP A 151 -17.57 -0.87 14.35
N GLY A 152 -17.44 -0.37 13.12
CA GLY A 152 -17.83 0.99 12.75
C GLY A 152 -16.91 2.10 13.25
N LYS A 153 -15.83 1.77 13.96
CA LYS A 153 -14.86 2.74 14.48
C LYS A 153 -13.61 2.79 13.60
N VAL A 154 -13.14 3.99 13.30
CA VAL A 154 -11.89 4.18 12.56
C VAL A 154 -10.69 3.80 13.44
N VAL A 155 -9.93 2.80 13.01
CA VAL A 155 -8.77 2.26 13.75
C VAL A 155 -7.44 2.46 13.02
N ALA A 156 -7.47 2.69 11.71
CA ALA A 156 -6.27 2.94 10.92
C ALA A 156 -6.55 3.98 9.83
N ARG A 157 -5.52 4.76 9.46
CA ARG A 157 -5.60 5.77 8.39
C ARG A 157 -4.34 5.74 7.54
N HIS A 158 -4.53 5.93 6.24
CA HIS A 158 -3.43 6.15 5.31
C HIS A 158 -3.81 7.26 4.32
N LYS A 159 -2.88 8.18 4.08
CA LYS A 159 -3.06 9.30 3.18
C LYS A 159 -2.09 9.21 2.01
N ARG A 160 -2.57 9.43 0.80
CA ARG A 160 -1.75 9.41 -0.40
C ARG A 160 -1.92 10.70 -1.17
N TYR A 161 -0.80 11.33 -1.51
CA TYR A 161 -0.73 12.49 -2.37
C TYR A 161 -0.25 12.10 -3.77
N PRO A 162 -0.58 12.89 -4.82
CA PRO A 162 0.03 12.73 -6.13
C PRO A 162 1.54 12.71 -6.03
N ALA A 163 2.19 11.84 -6.80
CA ALA A 163 3.65 11.81 -6.89
C ALA A 163 4.15 13.16 -7.40
N GLN A 164 4.84 13.89 -6.55
CA GLN A 164 5.46 15.18 -6.91
C GLN A 164 6.87 14.94 -7.43
N ARG A 165 7.29 15.69 -8.45
CA ARG A 165 8.69 15.74 -8.82
C ARG A 165 9.43 16.44 -7.68
N PRO A 166 10.54 15.88 -7.16
CA PRO A 166 11.33 16.58 -6.18
C PRO A 166 11.94 17.83 -6.83
N GLU A 167 11.54 18.99 -6.33
CA GLU A 167 12.09 20.28 -6.79
C GLU A 167 13.43 20.58 -6.12
N ARG A 168 13.71 19.92 -4.99
CA ARG A 168 14.88 20.24 -4.16
C ARG A 168 15.31 19.05 -3.33
N LEU A 169 16.58 18.69 -3.43
CA LEU A 169 17.25 17.79 -2.49
C LEU A 169 17.82 18.59 -1.33
N ARG A 170 17.49 18.24 -0.10
CA ARG A 170 18.13 18.76 1.10
C ARG A 170 18.90 17.63 1.78
N LEU A 171 20.18 17.82 1.92
CA LEU A 171 21.03 17.00 2.78
C LEU A 171 21.07 17.65 4.16
N ARG A 172 20.76 16.91 5.18
CA ARG A 172 20.88 17.32 6.57
C ARG A 172 21.74 16.31 7.29
N LEU A 173 22.81 16.79 7.92
CA LEU A 173 23.58 15.99 8.89
C LEU A 173 22.79 16.00 10.20
N ASP A 174 22.51 14.84 10.74
CA ASP A 174 22.02 14.72 12.10
C ASP A 174 23.15 14.87 13.12
N ASN A 175 22.81 14.98 14.39
CA ASN A 175 23.79 15.12 15.47
C ASN A 175 24.69 13.90 15.64
N ASN A 176 24.41 12.78 14.98
CA ASN A 176 25.19 11.53 15.01
C ASN A 176 26.08 11.38 13.77
N GLY A 177 26.13 12.38 12.89
CA GLY A 177 26.89 12.34 11.65
C GLY A 177 26.25 11.51 10.52
N THR A 178 25.01 11.07 10.69
CA THR A 178 24.26 10.35 9.66
C THR A 178 23.68 11.33 8.65
N CYS A 179 23.89 11.06 7.37
CA CYS A 179 23.31 11.87 6.28
C CYS A 179 21.90 11.39 5.96
N LEU A 180 20.91 12.22 6.22
CA LEU A 180 19.51 11.95 5.86
C LEU A 180 19.16 12.71 4.56
N LEU A 181 18.63 11.98 3.58
CA LEU A 181 18.07 12.52 2.34
C LEU A 181 16.55 12.72 2.53
N TYR A 182 16.09 13.95 2.35
CA TYR A 182 14.66 14.31 2.37
C TYR A 182 14.23 14.90 1.05
#